data_abc76ecf46deb108e82ff315afbd4c5e
#
_entry.id   abc76ecf46deb108e82ff315afbd4c5e
#
_cell.length_a   1.000
_cell.length_b   1.000
_cell.length_c   1.000
_cell.angle_alpha   90.00
_cell.angle_beta   90.00
_cell.angle_gamma   90.00
#
_symmetry.space_group_name_H-M   'P 1'
#
loop_
_entity.id
_entity.type
_entity.pdbx_description
1 polymer ?
#
loop_
_entity_poly.entity_id
_entity_poly.type
_entity_poly.pdbx_seq_one_letter_code
_entity_poly.pdbx_strand_id
1 'polypeptide(L)'
;MSIFSAPETPAVKDRSPVSARAAAVKSRSDHSKAPATGGAREPITVLIVVPALDGGAADAGAIELTRILRQAGHRAIVVSRAGRLVADVTAAGGEFVALDVAGNNPLRMLRNAAVLTRLARECQCDVIHALGRAGAWSALIAARARGVPFVTSWYKGFREQNIFKHLYNGIMARGDRVIAVSEQLAQLINDRYGTPWQRIAVVPCSIDFEQFNPASVAPERVEAVRRAWGVKRDTKVILISGRILRRKGHHVVVKAVRRLKDMGLKNFLCVFVGEDRGRTHYTGELWDLVLTTGTMDVIRMAAPVADMPAAYAAASVVVSGAVQPEGVQRAILEAQAMARPVIVSDLAAGPDVVLTSPAVPESRATGLRFHSGDDAALAAALLRLFSLSEPLRSGIGQRGRDWVLDHFNAAGVAEQTLRLYGEIAGRGQAPVLVPQGRQN
;
A
#
# COMPACT_ATOMS: atom_id res chain seq x y z
N MET A 1 45.05 -39.88 8.81
CA MET A 1 44.29 -40.69 7.83
C MET A 1 42.82 -40.36 7.93
N SER A 2 42.29 -39.88 6.88
CA SER A 2 40.96 -39.83 6.28
C SER A 2 40.08 -38.69 6.72
N ILE A 3 40.03 -37.53 6.02
CA ILE A 3 39.28 -37.12 4.82
C ILE A 3 37.76 -37.29 5.00
N PHE A 4 37.08 -36.15 5.26
CA PHE A 4 35.71 -35.93 4.80
C PHE A 4 35.60 -34.53 4.25
N SER A 5 35.54 -34.44 2.91
CA SER A 5 35.23 -33.21 2.16
C SER A 5 33.74 -32.94 2.24
N ALA A 6 33.37 -31.72 2.56
CA ALA A 6 31.99 -31.22 2.43
C ALA A 6 31.72 -30.89 0.94
N PRO A 7 30.49 -31.08 0.43
CA PRO A 7 30.16 -30.73 -0.94
C PRO A 7 29.93 -29.22 -1.06
N GLU A 8 30.50 -28.61 -2.11
CA GLU A 8 30.28 -27.24 -2.52
C GLU A 8 28.83 -27.02 -2.95
N THR A 9 28.23 -26.02 -2.38
CA THR A 9 26.91 -25.52 -2.77
C THR A 9 27.06 -24.62 -4.01
N PRO A 10 26.27 -24.79 -5.09
CA PRO A 10 26.39 -23.94 -6.26
C PRO A 10 25.90 -22.53 -5.98
N ALA A 11 26.67 -21.54 -6.39
CA ALA A 11 26.38 -20.12 -6.30
C ALA A 11 25.08 -19.78 -7.04
N VAL A 12 24.09 -19.29 -6.31
CA VAL A 12 22.87 -18.69 -6.86
C VAL A 12 23.24 -17.36 -7.53
N LYS A 13 23.12 -17.32 -8.84
CA LYS A 13 23.28 -16.07 -9.61
C LYS A 13 22.14 -15.13 -9.29
N ASP A 14 22.40 -14.16 -8.44
CA ASP A 14 21.52 -13.03 -8.17
C ASP A 14 21.41 -12.12 -9.41
N ARG A 15 20.25 -12.14 -10.07
CA ARG A 15 19.88 -11.23 -11.15
C ARG A 15 18.63 -10.46 -10.74
N SER A 16 18.79 -9.45 -9.87
CA SER A 16 17.67 -8.55 -9.59
C SER A 16 17.62 -7.40 -10.63
N PRO A 17 16.44 -7.11 -11.20
CA PRO A 17 16.25 -6.10 -12.25
C PRO A 17 16.31 -4.65 -11.75
N VAL A 18 16.55 -4.42 -10.47
CA VAL A 18 16.54 -3.08 -9.85
C VAL A 18 17.75 -2.22 -10.26
N SER A 19 18.90 -2.84 -10.64
CA SER A 19 20.11 -2.08 -11.00
C SER A 19 19.99 -1.33 -12.33
N ALA A 20 19.19 -1.82 -13.27
CA ALA A 20 19.04 -1.20 -14.59
C ALA A 20 18.21 0.09 -14.60
N ARG A 21 17.23 0.22 -13.67
CA ARG A 21 16.39 1.42 -13.59
C ARG A 21 17.08 2.61 -12.91
N ALA A 22 18.03 2.34 -12.01
CA ALA A 22 18.82 3.38 -11.34
C ALA A 22 19.82 4.11 -12.26
N ALA A 23 20.24 3.47 -13.36
CA ALA A 23 21.15 4.06 -14.34
C ALA A 23 20.44 4.93 -15.40
N ALA A 24 19.16 4.67 -15.68
CA ALA A 24 18.40 5.36 -16.72
C ALA A 24 17.89 6.78 -16.31
N VAL A 25 17.99 7.16 -15.04
CA VAL A 25 17.48 8.45 -14.52
C VAL A 25 18.44 9.63 -14.76
N LYS A 26 19.64 9.42 -15.29
CA LYS A 26 20.66 10.50 -15.44
C LYS A 26 20.53 11.41 -16.67
N SER A 27 19.53 11.26 -17.53
CA SER A 27 19.45 12.09 -18.73
C SER A 27 18.03 12.49 -19.12
N ARG A 28 17.34 13.29 -18.29
CA ARG A 28 16.20 14.10 -18.75
C ARG A 28 15.92 15.25 -17.78
N SER A 29 16.77 16.24 -17.81
CA SER A 29 16.44 17.60 -17.42
C SER A 29 16.50 18.47 -18.67
N ASP A 30 15.44 18.47 -19.43
CA ASP A 30 15.19 19.51 -20.43
C ASP A 30 13.75 19.95 -20.31
N HIS A 31 13.56 21.05 -19.56
CA HIS A 31 12.29 21.70 -19.39
C HIS A 31 12.17 22.78 -20.46
N SER A 32 11.56 22.47 -21.59
CA SER A 32 10.88 23.48 -22.38
C SER A 32 9.99 22.85 -23.44
N LYS A 33 8.71 22.83 -23.18
CA LYS A 33 7.56 23.08 -24.08
C LYS A 33 6.34 22.39 -23.49
N ALA A 34 5.36 23.20 -23.09
CA ALA A 34 4.02 22.73 -22.82
C ALA A 34 3.48 22.02 -24.07
N PRO A 35 2.91 20.82 -23.99
CA PRO A 35 2.24 20.21 -25.13
C PRO A 35 0.93 20.95 -25.37
N ALA A 36 0.71 21.25 -26.65
CA ALA A 36 -0.49 21.85 -27.21
C ALA A 36 -1.76 21.10 -26.77
N THR A 37 -2.81 21.86 -26.57
CA THR A 37 -4.21 21.45 -26.35
C THR A 37 -4.63 20.28 -27.23
N GLY A 38 -4.53 19.08 -26.69
CA GLY A 38 -5.11 17.87 -27.31
C GLY A 38 -6.64 17.96 -27.23
N GLY A 39 -7.33 17.63 -28.33
CA GLY A 39 -8.77 17.68 -28.45
C GLY A 39 -9.48 17.01 -27.27
N ALA A 40 -10.57 17.60 -26.81
CA ALA A 40 -11.36 17.16 -25.66
C ALA A 40 -11.73 15.67 -25.85
N ARG A 41 -11.18 14.80 -25.01
CA ARG A 41 -11.52 13.36 -24.99
C ARG A 41 -12.98 13.25 -24.57
N GLU A 42 -13.76 12.44 -25.28
CA GLU A 42 -15.14 12.18 -24.85
C GLU A 42 -15.18 11.61 -23.44
N PRO A 43 -16.09 12.09 -22.57
CA PRO A 43 -16.24 11.58 -21.22
C PRO A 43 -16.54 10.08 -21.20
N ILE A 44 -15.93 9.33 -20.28
CA ILE A 44 -16.26 7.93 -20.04
C ILE A 44 -17.03 7.79 -18.72
N THR A 45 -17.89 6.77 -18.66
CA THR A 45 -18.62 6.37 -17.45
C THR A 45 -18.02 5.11 -16.88
N VAL A 46 -17.52 5.18 -15.64
CA VAL A 46 -16.91 4.05 -14.93
C VAL A 46 -17.80 3.61 -13.77
N LEU A 47 -18.18 2.33 -13.75
CA LEU A 47 -18.89 1.70 -12.67
C LEU A 47 -17.90 1.03 -11.72
N ILE A 48 -17.70 1.60 -10.54
CA ILE A 48 -16.72 1.17 -9.52
C ILE A 48 -17.43 0.29 -8.49
N VAL A 49 -17.05 -0.98 -8.41
CA VAL A 49 -17.68 -1.97 -7.50
C VAL A 49 -16.74 -2.26 -6.35
N VAL A 50 -17.10 -1.83 -5.14
CA VAL A 50 -16.32 -2.03 -3.93
C VAL A 50 -17.16 -2.68 -2.82
N PRO A 51 -16.61 -3.64 -2.02
CA PRO A 51 -17.41 -4.43 -1.09
C PRO A 51 -18.09 -3.61 0.01
N ALA A 52 -17.42 -2.61 0.54
CA ALA A 52 -17.90 -1.73 1.61
C ALA A 52 -17.15 -0.39 1.55
N LEU A 53 -17.70 0.64 2.21
CA LEU A 53 -17.08 1.97 2.38
C LEU A 53 -16.85 2.27 3.86
N ASP A 54 -16.18 1.36 4.58
CA ASP A 54 -15.95 1.42 6.03
C ASP A 54 -14.51 1.83 6.42
N GLY A 55 -13.63 1.99 5.44
CA GLY A 55 -12.22 2.34 5.62
C GLY A 55 -11.28 1.15 5.48
N GLY A 56 -10.71 1.03 4.32
CA GLY A 56 -9.69 0.06 3.94
C GLY A 56 -8.94 0.58 2.71
N ALA A 57 -7.91 -0.13 2.27
CA ALA A 57 -7.13 0.32 1.11
C ALA A 57 -7.98 0.37 -0.18
N ALA A 58 -8.87 -0.62 -0.38
CA ALA A 58 -9.77 -0.63 -1.54
C ALA A 58 -10.79 0.51 -1.49
N ASP A 59 -11.31 0.82 -0.29
CA ASP A 59 -12.30 1.87 -0.09
C ASP A 59 -11.67 3.26 -0.36
N ALA A 60 -10.48 3.49 0.18
CA ALA A 60 -9.70 4.70 -0.10
C ALA A 60 -9.35 4.82 -1.59
N GLY A 61 -8.96 3.69 -2.22
CA GLY A 61 -8.69 3.64 -3.65
C GLY A 61 -9.91 3.91 -4.52
N ALA A 62 -11.13 3.50 -4.08
CA ALA A 62 -12.36 3.85 -4.79
C ALA A 62 -12.63 5.37 -4.78
N ILE A 63 -12.39 6.02 -3.62
CA ILE A 63 -12.56 7.48 -3.47
C ILE A 63 -11.51 8.22 -4.31
N GLU A 64 -10.25 7.79 -4.26
CA GLU A 64 -9.16 8.36 -5.05
C GLU A 64 -9.44 8.25 -6.55
N LEU A 65 -9.81 7.06 -7.03
CA LEU A 65 -10.20 6.82 -8.42
C LEU A 65 -11.39 7.70 -8.84
N THR A 66 -12.40 7.81 -7.98
CA THR A 66 -13.56 8.70 -8.20
C THR A 66 -13.09 10.13 -8.40
N ARG A 67 -12.23 10.65 -7.52
CA ARG A 67 -11.69 12.01 -7.62
C ARG A 67 -10.91 12.23 -8.92
N ILE A 68 -10.03 11.30 -9.27
CA ILE A 68 -9.23 11.36 -10.51
C ILE A 68 -10.14 11.43 -11.74
N LEU A 69 -11.12 10.52 -11.83
CA LEU A 69 -12.05 10.47 -12.96
C LEU A 69 -12.90 11.75 -13.04
N ARG A 70 -13.43 12.22 -11.92
CA ARG A 70 -14.26 13.44 -11.87
C ARG A 70 -13.50 14.70 -12.24
N GLN A 71 -12.28 14.85 -11.76
CA GLN A 71 -11.41 15.98 -12.11
C GLN A 71 -11.05 16.00 -13.60
N ALA A 72 -11.00 14.84 -14.25
CA ALA A 72 -10.79 14.71 -15.68
C ALA A 72 -12.08 14.82 -16.52
N GLY A 73 -13.23 15.16 -15.92
CA GLY A 73 -14.51 15.30 -16.63
C GLY A 73 -15.24 13.97 -16.89
N HIS A 74 -14.76 12.85 -16.35
CA HIS A 74 -15.39 11.55 -16.48
C HIS A 74 -16.48 11.33 -15.43
N ARG A 75 -17.39 10.38 -15.66
CA ARG A 75 -18.44 9.99 -14.73
C ARG A 75 -17.99 8.79 -13.90
N ALA A 76 -18.12 8.85 -12.59
CA ALA A 76 -17.78 7.78 -11.65
C ALA A 76 -18.99 7.42 -10.80
N ILE A 77 -19.41 6.15 -10.86
CA ILE A 77 -20.54 5.59 -10.11
C ILE A 77 -19.99 4.51 -9.19
N VAL A 78 -20.07 4.73 -7.88
CA VAL A 78 -19.56 3.80 -6.86
C VAL A 78 -20.70 2.94 -6.33
N VAL A 79 -20.59 1.64 -6.53
CA VAL A 79 -21.57 0.64 -6.05
C VAL A 79 -20.96 -0.11 -4.89
N SER A 80 -21.61 -0.02 -3.73
CA SER A 80 -21.11 -0.61 -2.50
C SER A 80 -22.21 -0.82 -1.47
N ARG A 81 -21.96 -1.69 -0.49
CA ARG A 81 -22.69 -1.57 0.77
C ARG A 81 -22.35 -0.20 1.40
N ALA A 82 -23.39 0.50 1.87
CA ALA A 82 -23.21 1.78 2.56
C ALA A 82 -22.25 1.64 3.76
N GLY A 83 -21.49 2.69 4.03
CA GLY A 83 -20.56 2.79 5.15
C GLY A 83 -20.23 4.26 5.43
N ARG A 84 -19.37 4.49 6.41
CA ARG A 84 -19.01 5.86 6.88
C ARG A 84 -18.33 6.75 5.81
N LEU A 85 -17.75 6.15 4.76
CA LEU A 85 -17.05 6.87 3.68
C LEU A 85 -17.94 7.18 2.47
N VAL A 86 -19.26 7.04 2.56
CA VAL A 86 -20.18 7.42 1.46
C VAL A 86 -20.11 8.93 1.21
N ALA A 87 -20.01 9.73 2.28
CA ALA A 87 -19.87 11.19 2.15
C ALA A 87 -18.60 11.59 1.38
N ASP A 88 -17.49 10.85 1.55
CA ASP A 88 -16.22 11.11 0.84
C ASP A 88 -16.34 10.81 -0.67
N VAL A 89 -17.11 9.79 -1.06
CA VAL A 89 -17.43 9.52 -2.48
C VAL A 89 -18.17 10.69 -3.10
N THR A 90 -19.19 11.22 -2.41
CA THR A 90 -19.98 12.37 -2.88
C THR A 90 -19.12 13.63 -2.92
N ALA A 91 -18.30 13.88 -1.89
CA ALA A 91 -17.36 14.99 -1.86
C ALA A 91 -16.31 14.92 -2.98
N ALA A 92 -15.93 13.72 -3.41
CA ALA A 92 -15.09 13.51 -4.60
C ALA A 92 -15.83 13.73 -5.93
N GLY A 93 -17.14 14.08 -5.89
CA GLY A 93 -17.99 14.30 -7.05
C GLY A 93 -18.56 13.02 -7.70
N GLY A 94 -18.43 11.86 -7.02
CA GLY A 94 -18.97 10.59 -7.49
C GLY A 94 -20.45 10.40 -7.16
N GLU A 95 -21.09 9.50 -7.91
CA GLU A 95 -22.44 9.02 -7.63
C GLU A 95 -22.36 7.75 -6.78
N PHE A 96 -23.24 7.62 -5.79
CA PHE A 96 -23.26 6.44 -4.93
C PHE A 96 -24.54 5.62 -5.16
N VAL A 97 -24.38 4.31 -5.33
CA VAL A 97 -25.49 3.35 -5.43
C VAL A 97 -25.33 2.28 -4.35
N ALA A 98 -26.33 2.17 -3.48
CA ALA A 98 -26.32 1.19 -2.40
C ALA A 98 -26.66 -0.22 -2.95
N LEU A 99 -25.68 -1.13 -2.88
CA LEU A 99 -25.85 -2.55 -3.20
C LEU A 99 -24.85 -3.37 -2.39
N ASP A 100 -25.33 -4.33 -1.60
CA ASP A 100 -24.43 -5.20 -0.84
C ASP A 100 -23.81 -6.27 -1.76
N VAL A 101 -22.61 -5.96 -2.27
CA VAL A 101 -21.79 -6.84 -3.10
C VAL A 101 -20.76 -7.64 -2.29
N ALA A 102 -20.77 -7.55 -0.95
CA ALA A 102 -19.77 -8.18 -0.09
C ALA A 102 -20.04 -9.68 0.19
N GLY A 103 -21.23 -10.19 -0.12
CA GLY A 103 -21.63 -11.56 0.20
C GLY A 103 -21.02 -12.61 -0.72
N ASN A 104 -20.76 -13.81 -0.16
CA ASN A 104 -20.18 -14.95 -0.89
C ASN A 104 -21.27 -15.98 -1.34
N ASN A 105 -22.55 -15.67 -1.15
CA ASN A 105 -23.63 -16.55 -1.58
C ASN A 105 -23.80 -16.48 -3.11
N PRO A 106 -23.72 -17.59 -3.86
CA PRO A 106 -23.82 -17.62 -5.33
C PRO A 106 -25.10 -17.03 -5.87
N LEU A 107 -26.27 -17.31 -5.24
CA LEU A 107 -27.55 -16.75 -5.67
C LEU A 107 -27.59 -15.23 -5.52
N ARG A 108 -27.00 -14.72 -4.42
CA ARG A 108 -26.86 -13.27 -4.21
C ARG A 108 -25.92 -12.65 -5.24
N MET A 109 -24.83 -13.34 -5.58
CA MET A 109 -23.90 -12.88 -6.64
C MET A 109 -24.60 -12.79 -8.00
N LEU A 110 -25.43 -13.77 -8.37
CA LEU A 110 -26.21 -13.73 -9.62
C LEU A 110 -27.25 -12.61 -9.61
N ARG A 111 -27.98 -12.42 -8.50
CA ARG A 111 -28.90 -11.29 -8.35
C ARG A 111 -28.15 -9.96 -8.48
N ASN A 112 -27.02 -9.80 -7.81
CA ASN A 112 -26.19 -8.60 -7.90
C ASN A 112 -25.67 -8.38 -9.33
N ALA A 113 -25.31 -9.45 -10.06
CA ALA A 113 -24.91 -9.35 -11.45
C ALA A 113 -26.05 -8.81 -12.35
N ALA A 114 -27.29 -9.25 -12.14
CA ALA A 114 -28.44 -8.72 -12.85
C ALA A 114 -28.69 -7.22 -12.57
N VAL A 115 -28.58 -6.82 -11.29
CA VAL A 115 -28.68 -5.40 -10.89
C VAL A 115 -27.57 -4.57 -11.50
N LEU A 116 -26.31 -5.02 -11.44
CA LEU A 116 -25.17 -4.33 -12.04
C LEU A 116 -25.30 -4.24 -13.57
N THR A 117 -25.79 -5.30 -14.24
CA THR A 117 -26.03 -5.29 -15.69
C THR A 117 -27.08 -4.25 -16.09
N ARG A 118 -28.18 -4.16 -15.31
CA ARG A 118 -29.22 -3.16 -15.50
C ARG A 118 -28.66 -1.74 -15.28
N LEU A 119 -27.99 -1.51 -14.16
CA LEU A 119 -27.36 -0.23 -13.84
C LEU A 119 -26.37 0.20 -14.93
N ALA A 120 -25.48 -0.72 -15.35
CA ALA A 120 -24.49 -0.44 -16.41
C ALA A 120 -25.15 -0.09 -17.77
N ARG A 121 -26.36 -0.59 -18.03
CA ARG A 121 -27.16 -0.21 -19.20
C ARG A 121 -27.75 1.19 -19.04
N GLU A 122 -28.38 1.45 -17.91
CA GLU A 122 -29.05 2.72 -17.63
C GLU A 122 -28.06 3.92 -17.63
N CYS A 123 -26.85 3.72 -17.09
CA CYS A 123 -25.82 4.75 -17.05
C CYS A 123 -24.90 4.78 -18.27
N GLN A 124 -25.14 3.93 -19.29
CA GLN A 124 -24.27 3.81 -20.48
C GLN A 124 -22.79 3.61 -20.09
N CYS A 125 -22.54 2.66 -19.19
CA CYS A 125 -21.23 2.41 -18.63
C CYS A 125 -20.24 1.94 -19.71
N ASP A 126 -19.05 2.56 -19.75
CA ASP A 126 -17.94 2.19 -20.64
C ASP A 126 -16.99 1.17 -20.01
N VAL A 127 -16.85 1.17 -18.67
CA VAL A 127 -15.91 0.30 -17.94
C VAL A 127 -16.51 -0.13 -16.61
N ILE A 128 -16.43 -1.42 -16.28
CA ILE A 128 -16.75 -1.93 -14.93
C ILE A 128 -15.46 -2.27 -14.21
N HIS A 129 -15.22 -1.64 -13.05
CA HIS A 129 -14.02 -1.80 -12.25
C HIS A 129 -14.32 -2.37 -10.87
N ALA A 130 -13.78 -3.54 -10.54
CA ALA A 130 -13.96 -4.17 -9.25
C ALA A 130 -12.73 -4.04 -8.34
N LEU A 131 -12.94 -3.57 -7.11
CA LEU A 131 -11.92 -3.39 -6.10
C LEU A 131 -11.99 -4.43 -4.97
N GLY A 132 -12.68 -5.55 -5.19
CA GLY A 132 -12.79 -6.61 -4.20
C GLY A 132 -13.42 -7.88 -4.76
N ARG A 133 -13.00 -9.03 -4.23
CA ARG A 133 -13.29 -10.37 -4.75
C ARG A 133 -14.78 -10.70 -4.86
N ALA A 134 -15.55 -10.40 -3.80
CA ALA A 134 -16.99 -10.73 -3.79
C ALA A 134 -17.75 -9.97 -4.88
N GLY A 135 -17.52 -8.65 -4.97
CA GLY A 135 -18.11 -7.81 -6.01
C GLY A 135 -17.61 -8.14 -7.42
N ALA A 136 -16.36 -8.61 -7.55
CA ALA A 136 -15.73 -8.93 -8.83
C ALA A 136 -16.44 -10.05 -9.59
N TRP A 137 -17.00 -11.06 -8.91
CA TRP A 137 -17.80 -12.11 -9.55
C TRP A 137 -19.05 -11.55 -10.23
N SER A 138 -19.83 -10.73 -9.53
CA SER A 138 -21.01 -10.08 -10.09
C SER A 138 -20.63 -9.06 -11.17
N ALA A 139 -19.54 -8.32 -10.97
CA ALA A 139 -19.04 -7.32 -11.92
C ALA A 139 -18.56 -7.94 -13.23
N LEU A 140 -17.85 -9.09 -13.19
CA LEU A 140 -17.44 -9.82 -14.40
C LEU A 140 -18.64 -10.26 -15.23
N ILE A 141 -19.67 -10.85 -14.58
CA ILE A 141 -20.88 -11.29 -15.29
C ILE A 141 -21.56 -10.08 -15.95
N ALA A 142 -21.70 -8.97 -15.23
CA ALA A 142 -22.29 -7.76 -15.76
C ALA A 142 -21.47 -7.16 -16.92
N ALA A 143 -20.15 -7.13 -16.83
CA ALA A 143 -19.26 -6.64 -17.88
C ALA A 143 -19.38 -7.48 -19.16
N ARG A 144 -19.37 -8.80 -19.04
CA ARG A 144 -19.56 -9.71 -20.19
C ARG A 144 -20.95 -9.58 -20.82
N ALA A 145 -22.00 -9.46 -19.99
CA ALA A 145 -23.38 -9.25 -20.49
C ALA A 145 -23.56 -7.89 -21.21
N ARG A 146 -22.73 -6.90 -20.89
CA ARG A 146 -22.75 -5.57 -21.53
C ARG A 146 -21.76 -5.41 -22.67
N GLY A 147 -20.81 -6.33 -22.82
CA GLY A 147 -19.71 -6.21 -23.78
C GLY A 147 -18.75 -5.06 -23.46
N VAL A 148 -18.61 -4.69 -22.19
CA VAL A 148 -17.69 -3.62 -21.73
C VAL A 148 -16.47 -4.21 -21.03
N PRO A 149 -15.32 -3.52 -21.06
CA PRO A 149 -14.11 -3.93 -20.35
C PRO A 149 -14.33 -4.15 -18.85
N PHE A 150 -13.74 -5.23 -18.34
CA PHE A 150 -13.69 -5.54 -16.91
C PHE A 150 -12.30 -5.26 -16.34
N VAL A 151 -12.21 -4.39 -15.35
CA VAL A 151 -10.96 -4.01 -14.68
C VAL A 151 -10.99 -4.49 -13.23
N THR A 152 -9.84 -4.87 -12.71
CA THR A 152 -9.70 -5.22 -11.29
C THR A 152 -8.50 -4.51 -10.67
N SER A 153 -8.62 -4.09 -9.40
CA SER A 153 -7.50 -3.52 -8.63
C SER A 153 -7.16 -4.34 -7.41
N TRP A 154 -5.87 -4.62 -7.25
CA TRP A 154 -5.30 -5.35 -6.14
C TRP A 154 -4.56 -4.38 -5.20
N TYR A 155 -5.06 -4.28 -3.96
CA TYR A 155 -4.48 -3.44 -2.90
C TYR A 155 -3.64 -4.25 -1.90
N LYS A 156 -3.68 -5.59 -1.97
CA LYS A 156 -2.93 -6.52 -1.13
C LYS A 156 -2.97 -7.93 -1.70
N GLY A 157 -2.03 -8.77 -1.29
CA GLY A 157 -2.09 -10.21 -1.52
C GLY A 157 -3.25 -10.88 -0.77
N PHE A 158 -3.73 -11.99 -1.29
CA PHE A 158 -4.75 -12.82 -0.64
C PHE A 158 -4.12 -14.09 -0.08
N ARG A 159 -4.57 -14.45 1.14
CA ARG A 159 -4.18 -15.72 1.74
C ARG A 159 -4.98 -16.86 1.09
N GLU A 160 -4.27 -17.89 0.65
CA GLU A 160 -4.84 -19.09 0.05
C GLU A 160 -4.52 -20.29 0.93
N GLN A 161 -5.57 -20.95 1.41
CA GLN A 161 -5.46 -22.09 2.30
C GLN A 161 -5.83 -23.41 1.58
N ASN A 162 -6.52 -23.30 0.44
CA ASN A 162 -6.98 -24.42 -0.37
C ASN A 162 -7.31 -23.97 -1.80
N ILE A 163 -7.52 -24.95 -2.69
CA ILE A 163 -7.85 -24.76 -4.10
C ILE A 163 -9.13 -23.93 -4.32
N PHE A 164 -10.13 -24.07 -3.46
CA PHE A 164 -11.37 -23.29 -3.57
C PHE A 164 -11.15 -21.81 -3.31
N LYS A 165 -10.28 -21.46 -2.34
CA LYS A 165 -9.89 -20.07 -2.12
C LYS A 165 -9.02 -19.52 -3.24
N HIS A 166 -8.17 -20.35 -3.84
CA HIS A 166 -7.40 -19.98 -5.03
C HIS A 166 -8.35 -19.62 -6.19
N LEU A 167 -9.29 -20.49 -6.52
CA LEU A 167 -10.30 -20.23 -7.55
C LEU A 167 -11.13 -18.98 -7.26
N TYR A 168 -11.59 -18.82 -6.00
CA TYR A 168 -12.37 -17.66 -5.58
C TYR A 168 -11.58 -16.35 -5.69
N ASN A 169 -10.30 -16.36 -5.29
CA ASN A 169 -9.44 -15.20 -5.39
C ASN A 169 -9.04 -14.89 -6.85
N GLY A 170 -8.90 -15.92 -7.69
CA GLY A 170 -8.52 -15.83 -9.09
C GLY A 170 -9.45 -14.97 -9.95
N ILE A 171 -10.67 -14.67 -9.48
CA ILE A 171 -11.55 -13.72 -10.14
C ILE A 171 -10.89 -12.35 -10.35
N MET A 172 -10.05 -11.93 -9.39
CA MET A 172 -9.36 -10.65 -9.46
C MET A 172 -8.23 -10.62 -10.50
N ALA A 173 -7.79 -11.80 -10.97
CA ALA A 173 -6.81 -11.96 -12.05
C ALA A 173 -7.45 -12.07 -13.45
N ARG A 174 -8.81 -12.10 -13.53
CA ARG A 174 -9.57 -12.25 -14.78
C ARG A 174 -9.97 -10.92 -15.44
N GLY A 175 -9.53 -9.78 -14.90
CA GLY A 175 -9.74 -8.47 -15.53
C GLY A 175 -9.15 -8.41 -16.94
N ASP A 176 -9.76 -7.70 -17.87
CA ASP A 176 -9.15 -7.36 -19.17
C ASP A 176 -7.92 -6.47 -18.96
N ARG A 177 -7.93 -5.70 -17.85
CA ARG A 177 -6.77 -5.11 -17.20
C ARG A 177 -6.80 -5.41 -15.71
N VAL A 178 -5.62 -5.68 -15.15
CA VAL A 178 -5.42 -5.99 -13.73
C VAL A 178 -4.46 -4.96 -13.16
N ILE A 179 -4.94 -4.10 -12.27
CA ILE A 179 -4.14 -3.06 -11.64
C ILE A 179 -3.55 -3.59 -10.34
N ALA A 180 -2.25 -3.49 -10.19
CA ALA A 180 -1.51 -3.75 -8.97
C ALA A 180 -0.97 -2.45 -8.39
N VAL A 181 -1.06 -2.25 -7.08
CA VAL A 181 -0.56 -1.01 -6.45
C VAL A 181 0.94 -1.02 -6.19
N SER A 182 1.65 -2.10 -6.52
CA SER A 182 3.11 -2.22 -6.42
C SER A 182 3.65 -3.28 -7.37
N GLU A 183 4.93 -3.17 -7.72
CA GLU A 183 5.65 -4.18 -8.52
C GLU A 183 5.66 -5.55 -7.82
N GLN A 184 5.86 -5.58 -6.50
CA GLN A 184 5.82 -6.81 -5.71
C GLN A 184 4.47 -7.51 -5.84
N LEU A 185 3.38 -6.75 -5.85
CA LEU A 185 2.03 -7.29 -6.00
C LEU A 185 1.75 -7.74 -7.43
N ALA A 186 2.27 -7.02 -8.42
CA ALA A 186 2.20 -7.41 -9.83
C ALA A 186 2.90 -8.76 -10.08
N GLN A 187 4.12 -8.92 -9.51
CA GLN A 187 4.85 -10.18 -9.56
C GLN A 187 4.06 -11.31 -8.90
N LEU A 188 3.49 -11.09 -7.72
CA LEU A 188 2.66 -12.08 -7.03
C LEU A 188 1.44 -12.51 -7.86
N ILE A 189 0.80 -11.57 -8.56
CA ILE A 189 -0.36 -11.86 -9.45
C ILE A 189 0.09 -12.70 -10.64
N ASN A 190 1.20 -12.35 -11.27
CA ASN A 190 1.76 -13.12 -12.39
C ASN A 190 2.14 -14.54 -11.96
N ASP A 191 2.93 -14.69 -10.89
CA ASP A 191 3.44 -15.98 -10.41
C ASP A 191 2.32 -16.92 -9.94
N ARG A 192 1.32 -16.37 -9.26
CA ARG A 192 0.29 -17.17 -8.61
C ARG A 192 -0.90 -17.52 -9.49
N TYR A 193 -1.25 -16.63 -10.41
CA TYR A 193 -2.44 -16.77 -11.26
C TYR A 193 -2.12 -16.86 -12.74
N GLY A 194 -0.85 -16.80 -13.14
CA GLY A 194 -0.44 -16.86 -14.54
C GLY A 194 -0.97 -15.68 -15.37
N THR A 195 -1.28 -14.54 -14.73
CA THR A 195 -1.80 -13.38 -15.45
C THR A 195 -0.73 -12.79 -16.34
N PRO A 196 -0.95 -12.69 -17.67
CA PRO A 196 0.06 -12.14 -18.57
C PRO A 196 0.44 -10.69 -18.20
N TRP A 197 1.73 -10.37 -18.30
CA TRP A 197 2.24 -9.03 -17.98
C TRP A 197 1.57 -7.91 -18.79
N GLN A 198 1.16 -8.19 -20.04
CA GLN A 198 0.44 -7.25 -20.90
C GLN A 198 -0.91 -6.82 -20.32
N ARG A 199 -1.49 -7.63 -19.43
CA ARG A 199 -2.75 -7.32 -18.76
C ARG A 199 -2.55 -6.67 -17.39
N ILE A 200 -1.33 -6.73 -16.83
CA ILE A 200 -1.02 -6.14 -15.53
C ILE A 200 -0.52 -4.72 -15.72
N ALA A 201 -1.10 -3.78 -14.99
CA ALA A 201 -0.63 -2.41 -14.90
C ALA A 201 -0.26 -2.12 -13.43
N VAL A 202 0.89 -1.48 -13.21
CA VAL A 202 1.27 -1.01 -11.87
C VAL A 202 0.88 0.44 -11.74
N VAL A 203 -0.12 0.72 -10.90
CA VAL A 203 -0.59 2.07 -10.58
C VAL A 203 -0.60 2.20 -9.06
N PRO A 204 0.37 2.90 -8.47
CA PRO A 204 0.46 3.05 -7.01
C PRO A 204 -0.67 3.94 -6.45
N CYS A 205 -0.88 3.86 -5.13
CA CYS A 205 -1.72 4.84 -4.43
C CYS A 205 -0.99 6.18 -4.36
N SER A 206 -1.70 7.30 -4.42
CA SER A 206 -1.11 8.60 -4.15
C SER A 206 -1.09 8.94 -2.65
N ILE A 207 -0.25 9.90 -2.31
CA ILE A 207 -0.19 10.54 -0.99
C ILE A 207 -0.57 12.01 -1.13
N ASP A 208 -1.30 12.50 -0.14
CA ASP A 208 -1.58 13.92 0.03
C ASP A 208 -0.35 14.61 0.68
N PHE A 209 0.47 15.26 -0.14
CA PHE A 209 1.68 15.94 0.32
C PHE A 209 1.42 17.32 0.94
N GLU A 210 0.21 17.86 0.82
CA GLU A 210 -0.19 19.06 1.58
C GLU A 210 -0.48 18.66 3.03
N GLN A 211 -1.23 17.58 3.23
CA GLN A 211 -1.51 17.02 4.55
C GLN A 211 -0.25 16.46 5.22
N PHE A 212 0.55 15.65 4.50
CA PHE A 212 1.76 14.99 5.03
C PHE A 212 3.02 15.78 4.65
N ASN A 213 3.10 17.02 5.17
CA ASN A 213 4.23 17.92 5.01
C ASN A 213 4.87 18.24 6.36
N PRO A 214 6.15 17.90 6.57
CA PRO A 214 6.84 18.26 7.84
C PRO A 214 6.78 19.74 8.18
N ALA A 215 6.85 20.62 7.16
CA ALA A 215 6.84 22.07 7.35
C ALA A 215 5.47 22.62 7.79
N SER A 216 4.37 21.89 7.57
CA SER A 216 3.03 22.31 7.97
C SER A 216 2.63 21.86 9.38
N VAL A 217 3.50 21.12 10.08
CA VAL A 217 3.20 20.61 11.43
C VAL A 217 3.83 21.52 12.48
N ALA A 218 2.99 22.32 13.13
CA ALA A 218 3.42 23.18 14.22
C ALA A 218 3.98 22.38 15.42
N PRO A 219 5.04 22.87 16.08
CA PRO A 219 5.66 22.16 17.22
C PRO A 219 4.67 21.82 18.35
N GLU A 220 3.68 22.67 18.58
CA GLU A 220 2.64 22.48 19.62
C GLU A 220 1.78 21.25 19.34
N ARG A 221 1.49 20.95 18.08
CA ARG A 221 0.77 19.74 17.65
C ARG A 221 1.58 18.47 17.94
N VAL A 222 2.88 18.50 17.67
CA VAL A 222 3.82 17.42 17.97
C VAL A 222 3.89 17.17 19.48
N GLU A 223 4.02 18.27 20.26
CA GLU A 223 4.09 18.19 21.72
C GLU A 223 2.79 17.67 22.35
N ALA A 224 1.64 18.03 21.78
CA ALA A 224 0.34 17.49 22.21
C ALA A 224 0.28 15.97 22.04
N VAL A 225 0.72 15.46 20.90
CA VAL A 225 0.79 14.01 20.64
C VAL A 225 1.79 13.33 21.59
N ARG A 226 2.99 13.88 21.75
CA ARG A 226 4.00 13.33 22.67
C ARG A 226 3.48 13.26 24.10
N ARG A 227 2.80 14.32 24.55
CA ARG A 227 2.17 14.37 25.88
C ARG A 227 1.07 13.33 26.05
N ALA A 228 0.21 13.16 25.04
CA ALA A 228 -0.86 12.15 25.05
C ALA A 228 -0.29 10.72 25.14
N TRP A 229 0.90 10.48 24.59
CA TRP A 229 1.59 9.19 24.69
C TRP A 229 2.46 9.04 25.96
N GLY A 230 2.60 10.09 26.79
CA GLY A 230 3.49 10.10 27.95
C GLY A 230 4.97 10.08 27.58
N VAL A 231 5.33 10.66 26.43
CA VAL A 231 6.70 10.67 25.89
C VAL A 231 7.49 11.84 26.47
N LYS A 232 8.63 11.58 27.11
CA LYS A 232 9.56 12.60 27.57
C LYS A 232 10.35 13.22 26.41
N ARG A 233 10.89 14.44 26.61
CA ARG A 233 11.52 15.24 25.53
C ARG A 233 12.57 14.46 24.73
N ASP A 234 13.45 13.74 25.37
CA ASP A 234 14.59 13.04 24.74
C ASP A 234 14.31 11.57 24.42
N THR A 235 13.07 11.13 24.58
CA THR A 235 12.68 9.74 24.33
C THR A 235 12.58 9.47 22.82
N LYS A 236 13.27 8.43 22.36
CA LYS A 236 13.14 7.92 20.99
C LYS A 236 11.80 7.21 20.84
N VAL A 237 10.99 7.61 19.86
CA VAL A 237 9.67 7.01 19.60
C VAL A 237 9.74 6.07 18.42
N ILE A 238 9.43 4.80 18.67
CA ILE A 238 9.20 3.78 17.64
C ILE A 238 7.69 3.72 17.38
N LEU A 239 7.24 4.15 16.21
CA LEU A 239 5.81 4.21 15.90
C LEU A 239 5.40 3.06 14.98
N ILE A 240 4.34 2.37 15.34
CA ILE A 240 3.63 1.41 14.48
C ILE A 240 2.22 1.95 14.26
N SER A 241 1.92 2.36 13.02
CA SER A 241 0.63 2.91 12.64
C SER A 241 -0.18 1.92 11.80
N GLY A 242 -1.42 1.70 12.19
CA GLY A 242 -2.36 0.87 11.46
C GLY A 242 -3.18 -0.07 12.34
N ARG A 243 -4.14 -0.79 11.75
CA ARG A 243 -5.03 -1.68 12.48
C ARG A 243 -4.27 -2.75 13.26
N ILE A 244 -4.68 -3.02 14.48
CA ILE A 244 -4.12 -4.08 15.33
C ILE A 244 -4.61 -5.43 14.80
N LEU A 245 -3.79 -6.07 13.97
CA LEU A 245 -4.06 -7.35 13.32
C LEU A 245 -2.80 -8.21 13.34
N ARG A 246 -2.95 -9.53 13.54
CA ARG A 246 -1.81 -10.47 13.55
C ARG A 246 -0.92 -10.35 12.32
N ARG A 247 -1.51 -10.18 11.12
CA ARG A 247 -0.76 -10.02 9.87
C ARG A 247 0.13 -8.76 9.81
N LYS A 248 -0.13 -7.75 10.65
CA LYS A 248 0.67 -6.52 10.75
C LYS A 248 1.92 -6.67 11.64
N GLY A 249 2.07 -7.81 12.31
CA GLY A 249 3.29 -8.20 12.99
C GLY A 249 3.61 -7.44 14.29
N HIS A 250 2.60 -6.87 14.97
CA HIS A 250 2.81 -6.20 16.28
C HIS A 250 3.53 -7.11 17.27
N HIS A 251 3.23 -8.42 17.26
CA HIS A 251 3.89 -9.40 18.12
C HIS A 251 5.40 -9.55 17.83
N VAL A 252 5.83 -9.36 16.57
CA VAL A 252 7.26 -9.34 16.21
C VAL A 252 7.92 -8.11 16.80
N VAL A 253 7.23 -6.96 16.73
CA VAL A 253 7.73 -5.70 17.32
C VAL A 253 7.85 -5.79 18.84
N VAL A 254 6.86 -6.40 19.53
CA VAL A 254 6.96 -6.61 21.01
C VAL A 254 8.21 -7.41 21.38
N LYS A 255 8.49 -8.51 20.65
CA LYS A 255 9.70 -9.33 20.87
C LYS A 255 10.97 -8.54 20.56
N ALA A 256 11.01 -7.77 19.48
CA ALA A 256 12.14 -6.91 19.15
C ALA A 256 12.39 -5.83 20.22
N VAL A 257 11.33 -5.23 20.75
CA VAL A 257 11.40 -4.26 21.87
C VAL A 257 12.00 -4.91 23.13
N ARG A 258 11.63 -6.16 23.43
CA ARG A 258 12.27 -6.92 24.52
C ARG A 258 13.77 -7.05 24.30
N ARG A 259 14.20 -7.45 23.08
CA ARG A 259 15.63 -7.56 22.76
C ARG A 259 16.36 -6.22 22.87
N LEU A 260 15.75 -5.10 22.48
CA LEU A 260 16.35 -3.77 22.66
C LEU A 260 16.60 -3.44 24.13
N LYS A 261 15.69 -3.81 25.03
CA LYS A 261 15.90 -3.67 26.48
C LYS A 261 17.07 -4.55 26.95
N ASP A 262 17.13 -5.80 26.49
CA ASP A 262 18.21 -6.72 26.86
C ASP A 262 19.58 -6.27 26.32
N MET A 263 19.60 -5.59 25.15
CA MET A 263 20.79 -4.94 24.59
C MET A 263 21.16 -3.61 25.26
N GLY A 264 20.40 -3.19 26.28
CA GLY A 264 20.67 -2.00 27.07
C GLY A 264 20.23 -0.67 26.45
N LEU A 265 19.40 -0.68 25.40
CA LEU A 265 18.85 0.57 24.85
C LEU A 265 17.96 1.26 25.90
N LYS A 266 18.25 2.54 26.16
CA LYS A 266 17.52 3.38 27.11
C LYS A 266 16.78 4.52 26.40
N ASN A 267 15.86 5.15 27.10
CA ASN A 267 15.10 6.32 26.63
C ASN A 267 14.40 6.11 25.29
N PHE A 268 13.62 5.04 25.18
CA PHE A 268 12.77 4.79 24.04
C PHE A 268 11.36 4.38 24.47
N LEU A 269 10.39 4.59 23.58
CA LEU A 269 9.01 4.16 23.73
C LEU A 269 8.51 3.63 22.38
N CYS A 270 7.88 2.48 22.39
CA CYS A 270 7.21 1.91 21.25
C CYS A 270 5.70 2.19 21.35
N VAL A 271 5.14 2.87 20.37
CA VAL A 271 3.73 3.27 20.36
C VAL A 271 3.00 2.57 19.21
N PHE A 272 1.95 1.82 19.54
CA PHE A 272 1.02 1.24 18.58
C PHE A 272 -0.19 2.15 18.45
N VAL A 273 -0.37 2.76 17.28
CA VAL A 273 -1.50 3.64 16.97
C VAL A 273 -2.46 2.92 16.02
N GLY A 274 -3.66 2.62 16.50
CA GLY A 274 -4.67 1.95 15.70
C GLY A 274 -5.75 1.27 16.53
N GLU A 275 -6.72 0.71 15.85
CA GLU A 275 -7.85 0.00 16.46
C GLU A 275 -7.94 -1.45 15.96
N ASP A 276 -8.53 -2.33 16.75
CA ASP A 276 -8.80 -3.73 16.39
C ASP A 276 -10.16 -3.94 15.71
N ARG A 277 -11.04 -2.94 15.75
CA ARG A 277 -12.41 -2.96 15.23
C ARG A 277 -13.22 -4.15 15.77
N GLY A 278 -13.16 -4.37 17.07
CA GLY A 278 -13.87 -5.45 17.75
C GLY A 278 -13.24 -6.84 17.61
N ARG A 279 -12.00 -6.93 17.11
CA ARG A 279 -11.22 -8.18 17.06
C ARG A 279 -10.34 -8.33 18.30
N THR A 280 -10.98 -8.29 19.46
CA THR A 280 -10.35 -8.22 20.78
C THR A 280 -9.43 -9.40 21.11
N HIS A 281 -9.65 -10.58 20.52
CA HIS A 281 -8.84 -11.77 20.77
C HIS A 281 -7.34 -11.52 20.52
N TYR A 282 -6.97 -10.99 19.33
CA TYR A 282 -5.56 -10.71 19.05
C TYR A 282 -4.99 -9.56 19.89
N THR A 283 -5.80 -8.59 20.23
CA THR A 283 -5.41 -7.50 21.13
C THR A 283 -5.11 -8.03 22.54
N GLY A 284 -5.92 -8.99 23.02
CA GLY A 284 -5.66 -9.70 24.28
C GLY A 284 -4.34 -10.48 24.23
N GLU A 285 -4.13 -11.34 23.22
CA GLU A 285 -2.86 -12.06 23.02
C GLU A 285 -1.64 -11.12 22.98
N LEU A 286 -1.81 -9.94 22.37
CA LEU A 286 -0.74 -8.96 22.28
C LEU A 286 -0.43 -8.33 23.66
N TRP A 287 -1.44 -8.06 24.47
CA TRP A 287 -1.27 -7.61 25.84
C TRP A 287 -0.61 -8.67 26.71
N ASP A 288 -1.02 -9.94 26.62
CA ASP A 288 -0.38 -11.04 27.33
C ASP A 288 1.10 -11.16 26.95
N LEU A 289 1.42 -10.96 25.66
CA LEU A 289 2.81 -10.94 25.21
C LEU A 289 3.60 -9.76 25.79
N VAL A 290 3.02 -8.57 25.87
CA VAL A 290 3.64 -7.39 26.48
C VAL A 290 3.94 -7.63 27.97
N LEU A 291 2.99 -8.25 28.69
CA LEU A 291 3.15 -8.61 30.10
C LEU A 291 4.25 -9.65 30.29
N THR A 292 4.16 -10.76 29.57
CA THR A 292 5.10 -11.90 29.73
C THR A 292 6.53 -11.57 29.28
N THR A 293 6.69 -10.64 28.34
CA THR A 293 8.01 -10.14 27.93
C THR A 293 8.55 -9.01 28.82
N GLY A 294 7.77 -8.50 29.80
CA GLY A 294 8.19 -7.42 30.69
C GLY A 294 8.47 -6.10 29.95
N THR A 295 7.65 -5.77 28.93
CA THR A 295 7.83 -4.57 28.09
C THR A 295 6.77 -3.49 28.31
N MET A 296 5.93 -3.61 29.36
CA MET A 296 4.88 -2.64 29.71
C MET A 296 5.37 -1.21 29.91
N ASP A 297 6.57 -1.05 30.40
CA ASP A 297 7.20 0.25 30.66
C ASP A 297 7.57 0.99 29.37
N VAL A 298 7.82 0.26 28.28
CA VAL A 298 8.30 0.81 27.00
C VAL A 298 7.34 0.58 25.82
N ILE A 299 6.15 0.02 26.06
CA ILE A 299 5.10 -0.13 25.04
C ILE A 299 3.84 0.63 25.44
N ARG A 300 3.23 1.32 24.47
CA ARG A 300 1.91 1.98 24.60
C ARG A 300 1.02 1.57 23.47
N MET A 301 -0.20 1.16 23.77
CA MET A 301 -1.28 1.05 22.81
C MET A 301 -2.10 2.33 22.88
N ALA A 302 -2.01 3.16 21.84
CA ALA A 302 -2.72 4.41 21.75
C ALA A 302 -3.98 4.25 20.89
N ALA A 303 -5.04 4.96 21.23
CA ALA A 303 -6.20 5.10 20.39
C ALA A 303 -5.82 5.70 19.02
N PRO A 304 -6.67 5.54 17.98
CA PRO A 304 -6.45 6.22 16.71
C PRO A 304 -6.24 7.72 16.91
N VAL A 305 -5.20 8.26 16.30
CA VAL A 305 -4.85 9.69 16.36
C VAL A 305 -5.46 10.37 15.15
N ALA A 306 -6.24 11.43 15.36
CA ALA A 306 -6.82 12.20 14.26
C ALA A 306 -5.73 12.98 13.49
N ASP A 307 -4.74 13.51 14.20
CA ASP A 307 -3.61 14.25 13.64
C ASP A 307 -2.42 13.30 13.35
N MET A 308 -2.54 12.50 12.29
CA MET A 308 -1.46 11.58 11.89
C MET A 308 -0.18 12.29 11.44
N PRO A 309 -0.19 13.46 10.75
CA PRO A 309 1.03 14.23 10.49
C PRO A 309 1.82 14.54 11.75
N ALA A 310 1.18 15.01 12.81
CA ALA A 310 1.83 15.27 14.09
C ALA A 310 2.34 13.98 14.77
N ALA A 311 1.60 12.88 14.63
CA ALA A 311 2.02 11.57 15.13
C ALA A 311 3.30 11.07 14.44
N TYR A 312 3.39 11.19 13.11
CA TYR A 312 4.63 10.89 12.40
C TYR A 312 5.76 11.86 12.77
N ALA A 313 5.47 13.16 12.89
CA ALA A 313 6.48 14.14 13.32
C ALA A 313 7.03 13.84 14.72
N ALA A 314 6.22 13.28 15.63
CA ALA A 314 6.62 12.85 16.97
C ALA A 314 7.49 11.59 16.97
N ALA A 315 7.49 10.81 15.88
CA ALA A 315 8.23 9.55 15.78
C ALA A 315 9.70 9.76 15.40
N SER A 316 10.58 8.95 15.97
CA SER A 316 12.00 8.85 15.57
C SER A 316 12.19 7.84 14.42
N VAL A 317 11.31 6.86 14.34
CA VAL A 317 11.27 5.82 13.30
C VAL A 317 9.85 5.26 13.21
N VAL A 318 9.43 4.90 12.00
CA VAL A 318 8.16 4.20 11.78
C VAL A 318 8.46 2.76 11.34
N VAL A 319 7.82 1.80 11.98
CA VAL A 319 8.08 0.38 11.76
C VAL A 319 6.84 -0.31 11.18
N SER A 320 7.04 -1.17 10.19
CA SER A 320 6.04 -2.14 9.76
C SER A 320 6.60 -3.55 9.80
N GLY A 321 6.09 -4.35 10.74
CA GLY A 321 6.50 -5.73 10.96
C GLY A 321 5.60 -6.76 10.26
N ALA A 322 4.96 -6.44 9.14
CA ALA A 322 3.99 -7.31 8.50
C ALA A 322 4.54 -8.74 8.27
N VAL A 323 3.71 -9.72 8.61
CA VAL A 323 4.03 -11.16 8.47
C VAL A 323 3.20 -11.84 7.37
N GLN A 324 2.55 -11.05 6.53
CA GLN A 324 1.87 -11.47 5.31
C GLN A 324 2.07 -10.40 4.25
N PRO A 325 2.10 -10.77 2.96
CA PRO A 325 2.26 -9.82 1.89
C PRO A 325 1.21 -8.70 1.98
N GLU A 326 1.67 -7.49 2.13
CA GLU A 326 0.90 -6.27 1.99
C GLU A 326 1.20 -5.70 0.60
N GLY A 327 0.31 -4.93 0.05
CA GLY A 327 0.66 -4.12 -1.11
C GLY A 327 1.44 -2.88 -0.64
N VAL A 328 1.01 -1.72 -1.08
CA VAL A 328 1.53 -0.45 -0.55
C VAL A 328 0.86 -0.15 0.78
N GLN A 329 1.64 -0.05 1.84
CA GLN A 329 1.13 0.40 3.13
C GLN A 329 1.17 1.94 3.21
N ARG A 330 -0.02 2.57 3.21
CA ARG A 330 -0.12 4.04 3.32
C ARG A 330 0.69 4.61 4.48
N ALA A 331 0.68 3.95 5.64
CA ALA A 331 1.46 4.37 6.80
C ALA A 331 2.97 4.52 6.53
N ILE A 332 3.54 3.70 5.64
CA ILE A 332 4.95 3.79 5.26
C ILE A 332 5.17 4.94 4.27
N LEU A 333 4.27 5.13 3.30
CA LEU A 333 4.32 6.29 2.40
C LEU A 333 4.16 7.61 3.18
N GLU A 334 3.18 7.67 4.09
CA GLU A 334 2.91 8.83 4.95
C GLU A 334 4.13 9.15 5.84
N ALA A 335 4.76 8.12 6.43
CA ALA A 335 5.97 8.30 7.22
C ALA A 335 7.14 8.85 6.40
N GLN A 336 7.36 8.31 5.20
CA GLN A 336 8.38 8.81 4.27
C GLN A 336 8.03 10.25 3.82
N ALA A 337 6.77 10.54 3.48
CA ALA A 337 6.31 11.89 3.15
C ALA A 337 6.61 12.89 4.29
N MET A 338 6.52 12.45 5.54
CA MET A 338 6.88 13.22 6.74
C MET A 338 8.38 13.19 7.05
N ALA A 339 9.23 12.79 6.09
CA ALA A 339 10.68 12.66 6.25
C ALA A 339 11.10 11.81 7.47
N ARG A 340 10.30 10.80 7.84
CA ARG A 340 10.66 9.87 8.92
C ARG A 340 11.36 8.64 8.37
N PRO A 341 12.48 8.23 8.99
CA PRO A 341 13.10 6.93 8.69
C PRO A 341 12.10 5.80 8.88
N VAL A 342 12.12 4.82 7.99
CA VAL A 342 11.25 3.64 8.08
C VAL A 342 12.06 2.35 8.20
N ILE A 343 11.54 1.39 8.96
CA ILE A 343 12.06 0.01 9.00
C ILE A 343 10.90 -0.92 8.65
N VAL A 344 11.05 -1.71 7.59
CA VAL A 344 9.98 -2.54 7.07
C VAL A 344 10.40 -4.00 6.95
N SER A 345 9.47 -4.92 7.19
CA SER A 345 9.71 -6.31 6.80
C SER A 345 9.68 -6.45 5.27
N ASP A 346 10.28 -7.51 4.74
CA ASP A 346 10.26 -7.85 3.31
C ASP A 346 8.85 -8.11 2.75
N LEU A 347 7.88 -8.39 3.63
CA LEU A 347 6.45 -8.54 3.29
C LEU A 347 5.62 -7.28 3.50
N ALA A 348 6.18 -6.24 4.13
CA ALA A 348 5.47 -4.99 4.44
C ALA A 348 5.43 -4.03 3.25
N ALA A 349 6.55 -3.93 2.53
CA ALA A 349 6.70 -3.02 1.39
C ALA A 349 7.70 -3.60 0.39
N GLY A 350 7.42 -3.43 -0.89
CA GLY A 350 8.32 -3.80 -1.97
C GLY A 350 9.55 -2.89 -2.06
N PRO A 351 10.54 -3.29 -2.88
CA PRO A 351 11.73 -2.46 -3.15
C PRO A 351 11.40 -1.18 -3.92
N ASP A 352 10.25 -1.11 -4.53
CA ASP A 352 9.68 0.06 -5.20
C ASP A 352 9.12 1.10 -4.22
N VAL A 353 8.80 0.69 -2.99
CA VAL A 353 8.25 1.57 -1.93
C VAL A 353 9.35 2.05 -0.99
N VAL A 354 10.25 1.16 -0.59
CA VAL A 354 11.37 1.47 0.32
C VAL A 354 12.66 0.93 -0.27
N LEU A 355 13.54 1.84 -0.68
CA LEU A 355 14.86 1.50 -1.20
C LEU A 355 15.78 1.09 -0.05
N THR A 356 16.39 -0.07 -0.15
CA THR A 356 17.27 -0.60 0.91
C THR A 356 18.53 -1.26 0.33
N SER A 357 19.62 -1.23 1.10
CA SER A 357 20.81 -2.03 0.80
C SER A 357 20.48 -3.54 0.90
N PRO A 358 21.07 -4.42 0.05
CA PRO A 358 22.08 -4.15 -0.97
C PRO A 358 21.50 -3.75 -2.35
N ALA A 359 20.17 -3.70 -2.53
CA ALA A 359 19.55 -3.36 -3.82
C ALA A 359 19.92 -1.95 -4.30
N VAL A 360 20.17 -1.04 -3.37
CA VAL A 360 20.79 0.28 -3.63
C VAL A 360 21.93 0.52 -2.65
N PRO A 361 22.92 1.38 -3.00
CA PRO A 361 23.93 1.82 -2.04
C PRO A 361 23.29 2.46 -0.80
N GLU A 362 23.92 2.35 0.37
CA GLU A 362 23.42 2.96 1.63
C GLU A 362 23.17 4.46 1.51
N SER A 363 23.98 5.16 0.74
CA SER A 363 23.83 6.60 0.47
C SER A 363 22.51 6.94 -0.27
N ARG A 364 21.85 5.96 -0.89
CA ARG A 364 20.56 6.10 -1.58
C ARG A 364 19.41 5.40 -0.87
N ALA A 365 19.68 4.67 0.21
CA ALA A 365 18.65 3.97 0.96
C ALA A 365 17.65 4.95 1.58
N THR A 366 16.36 4.65 1.48
CA THR A 366 15.25 5.43 2.04
C THR A 366 14.71 4.83 3.34
N GLY A 367 15.24 3.68 3.75
CA GLY A 367 14.88 2.97 4.97
C GLY A 367 15.74 1.73 5.18
N LEU A 368 15.37 0.94 6.18
CA LEU A 368 15.98 -0.36 6.47
C LEU A 368 14.95 -1.48 6.27
N ARG A 369 15.45 -2.69 5.97
CA ARG A 369 14.63 -3.88 5.78
C ARG A 369 15.10 -5.01 6.67
N PHE A 370 14.15 -5.84 7.12
CA PHE A 370 14.43 -7.07 7.86
C PHE A 370 13.54 -8.21 7.34
N HIS A 371 13.94 -9.47 7.63
CA HIS A 371 13.14 -10.63 7.24
C HIS A 371 11.87 -10.75 8.10
N SER A 372 10.75 -10.99 7.47
CA SER A 372 9.44 -11.07 8.14
C SER A 372 9.42 -12.14 9.24
N GLY A 373 8.95 -11.75 10.42
CA GLY A 373 8.91 -12.61 11.59
C GLY A 373 10.20 -12.64 12.41
N ASP A 374 11.30 -12.10 11.90
CA ASP A 374 12.60 -12.05 12.59
C ASP A 374 12.69 -10.84 13.52
N ASP A 375 12.37 -11.04 14.79
CA ASP A 375 12.42 -10.01 15.82
C ASP A 375 13.87 -9.62 16.19
N ALA A 376 14.84 -10.52 15.99
CA ALA A 376 16.26 -10.20 16.24
C ALA A 376 16.81 -9.27 15.15
N ALA A 377 16.51 -9.55 13.87
CA ALA A 377 16.89 -8.66 12.77
C ALA A 377 16.22 -7.28 12.90
N LEU A 378 14.95 -7.22 13.33
CA LEU A 378 14.28 -5.95 13.61
C LEU A 378 14.95 -5.18 14.75
N ALA A 379 15.30 -5.83 15.85
CA ALA A 379 16.02 -5.20 16.96
C ALA A 379 17.38 -4.67 16.50
N ALA A 380 18.14 -5.43 15.75
CA ALA A 380 19.42 -5.01 15.18
C ALA A 380 19.27 -3.78 14.24
N ALA A 381 18.25 -3.77 13.37
CA ALA A 381 17.96 -2.64 12.50
C ALA A 381 17.61 -1.37 13.27
N LEU A 382 16.80 -1.49 14.34
CA LEU A 382 16.46 -0.37 15.23
C LEU A 382 17.69 0.16 15.96
N LEU A 383 18.52 -0.73 16.52
CA LEU A 383 19.75 -0.35 17.22
C LEU A 383 20.72 0.35 16.26
N ARG A 384 20.92 -0.20 15.04
CA ARG A 384 21.72 0.42 13.99
C ARG A 384 21.22 1.83 13.66
N LEU A 385 19.91 2.01 13.45
CA LEU A 385 19.34 3.32 13.14
C LEU A 385 19.57 4.32 14.27
N PHE A 386 19.40 3.90 15.52
CA PHE A 386 19.56 4.77 16.69
C PHE A 386 21.01 5.06 17.04
N SER A 387 21.97 4.28 16.57
CA SER A 387 23.42 4.55 16.71
C SER A 387 23.94 5.57 15.68
N LEU A 388 23.18 5.85 14.62
CA LEU A 388 23.54 6.87 13.65
C LEU A 388 23.44 8.27 14.27
N SER A 389 24.33 9.17 13.85
CA SER A 389 24.21 10.60 14.17
C SER A 389 22.89 11.17 13.60
N GLU A 390 22.41 12.27 14.22
CA GLU A 390 21.16 12.90 13.77
C GLU A 390 21.16 13.27 12.28
N PRO A 391 22.23 13.88 11.72
CA PRO A 391 22.25 14.18 10.29
C PRO A 391 22.14 12.96 9.39
N LEU A 392 22.76 11.82 9.74
CA LEU A 392 22.67 10.58 8.98
C LEU A 392 21.27 9.98 9.05
N ARG A 393 20.66 9.97 10.21
CA ARG A 393 19.30 9.48 10.43
C ARG A 393 18.26 10.34 9.69
N SER A 394 18.34 11.66 9.84
CA SER A 394 17.49 12.60 9.13
C SER A 394 17.68 12.52 7.62
N GLY A 395 18.90 12.28 7.15
CA GLY A 395 19.21 12.07 5.72
C GLY A 395 18.49 10.86 5.13
N ILE A 396 18.32 9.76 5.90
CA ILE A 396 17.52 8.60 5.46
C ILE A 396 16.05 9.02 5.28
N GLY A 397 15.51 9.73 6.25
CA GLY A 397 14.12 10.22 6.19
C GLY A 397 13.89 11.17 5.02
N GLN A 398 14.82 12.10 4.77
CA GLN A 398 14.72 13.05 3.66
C GLN A 398 14.76 12.35 2.31
N ARG A 399 15.66 11.39 2.10
CA ARG A 399 15.66 10.58 0.87
C ARG A 399 14.37 9.80 0.68
N GLY A 400 13.76 9.31 1.79
CA GLY A 400 12.45 8.70 1.76
C GLY A 400 11.37 9.66 1.25
N ARG A 401 11.38 10.90 1.74
CA ARG A 401 10.47 11.96 1.29
C ARG A 401 10.65 12.27 -0.19
N ASP A 402 11.88 12.49 -0.63
CA ASP A 402 12.18 12.81 -2.03
C ASP A 402 11.70 11.68 -2.95
N TRP A 403 11.94 10.41 -2.55
CA TRP A 403 11.49 9.25 -3.29
C TRP A 403 9.97 9.18 -3.45
N VAL A 404 9.21 9.39 -2.37
CA VAL A 404 7.75 9.30 -2.45
C VAL A 404 7.15 10.52 -3.15
N LEU A 405 7.76 11.70 -3.06
CA LEU A 405 7.36 12.89 -3.84
C LEU A 405 7.46 12.63 -5.35
N ASP A 406 8.50 11.95 -5.78
CA ASP A 406 8.71 11.67 -7.20
C ASP A 406 7.79 10.56 -7.74
N HIS A 407 7.48 9.55 -6.92
CA HIS A 407 6.87 8.30 -7.42
C HIS A 407 5.41 8.10 -6.98
N PHE A 408 4.93 8.80 -5.93
CA PHE A 408 3.61 8.61 -5.34
C PHE A 408 2.79 9.91 -5.27
N ASN A 409 3.16 10.90 -6.10
CA ASN A 409 2.41 12.15 -6.17
C ASN A 409 1.07 11.98 -6.90
N ALA A 410 0.06 12.74 -6.48
CA ALA A 410 -1.30 12.62 -6.99
C ALA A 410 -1.40 12.90 -8.50
N ALA A 411 -0.62 13.85 -9.03
CA ALA A 411 -0.66 14.21 -10.45
C ALA A 411 -0.13 13.05 -11.33
N GLY A 412 1.01 12.45 -10.97
CA GLY A 412 1.59 11.32 -11.72
C GLY A 412 0.71 10.06 -11.65
N VAL A 413 0.10 9.79 -10.50
CA VAL A 413 -0.84 8.67 -10.33
C VAL A 413 -2.11 8.93 -11.15
N ALA A 414 -2.63 10.15 -11.16
CA ALA A 414 -3.78 10.53 -11.96
C ALA A 414 -3.48 10.38 -13.47
N GLU A 415 -2.34 10.86 -13.94
CA GLU A 415 -1.93 10.73 -15.33
C GLU A 415 -1.85 9.26 -15.77
N GLN A 416 -1.19 8.40 -14.96
CA GLN A 416 -1.09 6.97 -15.24
C GLN A 416 -2.47 6.31 -15.27
N THR A 417 -3.34 6.65 -14.31
CA THR A 417 -4.71 6.14 -14.23
C THR A 417 -5.51 6.53 -15.47
N LEU A 418 -5.53 7.81 -15.84
CA LEU A 418 -6.30 8.30 -16.97
C LEU A 418 -5.79 7.74 -18.31
N ARG A 419 -4.49 7.57 -18.45
CA ARG A 419 -3.90 6.90 -19.62
C ARG A 419 -4.41 5.47 -19.74
N LEU A 420 -4.37 4.71 -18.64
CA LEU A 420 -4.86 3.33 -18.60
C LEU A 420 -6.35 3.24 -18.98
N TYR A 421 -7.18 4.12 -18.46
CA TYR A 421 -8.60 4.15 -18.78
C TYR A 421 -8.87 4.56 -20.23
N GLY A 422 -8.08 5.48 -20.79
CA GLY A 422 -8.13 5.84 -22.22
C GLY A 422 -7.84 4.63 -23.13
N GLU A 423 -6.82 3.84 -22.77
CA GLU A 423 -6.48 2.59 -23.47
C GLU A 423 -7.61 1.56 -23.39
N ILE A 424 -8.16 1.35 -22.18
CA ILE A 424 -9.22 0.36 -21.91
C ILE A 424 -10.52 0.71 -22.66
N ALA A 425 -10.88 1.98 -22.70
CA ALA A 425 -12.09 2.45 -23.39
C ALA A 425 -11.95 2.53 -24.92
N GLY A 426 -10.80 2.12 -25.47
CA GLY A 426 -10.54 2.18 -26.92
C GLY A 426 -10.38 3.61 -27.48
N ARG A 427 -10.14 4.59 -26.60
CA ARG A 427 -10.07 6.03 -26.91
C ARG A 427 -8.63 6.57 -26.86
N GLY A 428 -7.62 5.70 -26.88
CA GLY A 428 -6.21 6.07 -26.82
C GLY A 428 -5.31 5.13 -27.62
N GLN A 429 -4.42 5.67 -28.44
CA GLN A 429 -3.28 4.91 -28.94
C GLN A 429 -2.29 4.76 -27.77
N ALA A 430 -2.06 3.52 -27.33
CA ALA A 430 -1.06 3.19 -26.34
C ALA A 430 0.32 3.07 -26.99
N PRO A 431 1.39 3.67 -26.45
CA PRO A 431 2.67 3.03 -26.53
C PRO A 431 2.67 1.87 -25.51
N VAL A 432 2.82 0.65 -26.02
CA VAL A 432 3.09 -0.54 -25.22
C VAL A 432 4.37 -0.27 -24.45
N LEU A 433 4.29 0.00 -23.15
CA LEU A 433 5.43 -0.07 -22.25
C LEU A 433 5.76 -1.55 -22.04
N VAL A 434 6.47 -2.13 -23.00
CA VAL A 434 7.19 -3.37 -22.81
C VAL A 434 8.31 -3.05 -21.81
N PRO A 435 8.42 -3.75 -20.67
CA PRO A 435 9.60 -3.64 -19.82
C PRO A 435 10.81 -4.01 -20.69
N GLN A 436 11.67 -3.05 -20.99
CA GLN A 436 12.96 -3.34 -21.63
C GLN A 436 13.78 -4.18 -20.66
N GLY A 437 13.97 -5.45 -20.98
CA GLY A 437 14.87 -6.32 -20.25
C GLY A 437 14.40 -7.76 -20.06
N ARG A 438 13.96 -8.43 -21.14
CA ARG A 438 14.13 -9.89 -21.27
C ARG A 438 14.30 -10.21 -22.76
N GLN A 439 15.54 -10.18 -23.20
CA GLN A 439 15.95 -11.10 -24.27
C GLN A 439 16.43 -12.38 -23.59
N ASN A 440 16.02 -13.51 -24.15
CA ASN A 440 16.21 -14.91 -23.71
C ASN A 440 17.59 -15.24 -23.14
#